data_ed253d0592f1c4f1ee976fd661e350d7
#
_entry.id   ed253d0592f1c4f1ee976fd661e350d7
#
_cell.length_a   1.000
_cell.length_b   1.000
_cell.length_c   1.000
_cell.angle_alpha   90.00
_cell.angle_beta   90.00
_cell.angle_gamma   90.00
#
_symmetry.space_group_name_H-M   'P 1'
#
loop_
_entity.id
_entity.type
_entity.pdbx_description
1 polymer ?
#
loop_
_entity_poly.entity_id
_entity_poly.type
_entity_poly.pdbx_seq_one_letter_code
_entity_poly.pdbx_strand_id
1 'polypeptide(L)'
;MKIAVGSDHGGLAVKQMVVKELQRRGMDVEDYGCFSGDSVDYPDYAHMVARRVATGTAARGVLVCTTGIGMSIVANKYPGIRAALCLDVDMATRSRSHNDSNILVLAGALTPVDRLVPMLKAWLETPSPVEERHVRRVRKMQGACDAAAETCAVGMVDPELFTLMEHEVQRQQETLNFIASENHASAAVRQAQGSVLTNKYAEGYPGKRWYNGCRWVDAVEQLTIDRACRLFGAEHANVQPHCGSSANMAVYFSMLSPGDTILAMNLSHGGHLTHGSDVNFSGRLFHVVHYGVSPETERIDYDALARQARECRPRLIVAGASAYPRILDFERFSAIAKDVGARLLVDMAHIAGXXXXXXXXXXXXYAADIDKQVFPGLQGGPLMHTIASKAVCFHEALQPAFADYGRQVVANAAAMAETFQSAGLKLVSGGTDNHLMLINLDPFGVTGKDAAAALDAAGIVVNKNTIPFDKRSPFVTSGIRIGTPAITTRGMKEAQARTVAQWIADLVRNPTDTGRIKATQAQVMKLASAFPAP
;
A
#
# COMPACT_ATOMS: atom_id res chain seq x y z
N MET A 1 0.59 -37.78 -8.85
CA MET A 1 1.26 -36.66 -8.15
C MET A 1 1.85 -35.74 -9.19
N LYS A 2 1.63 -34.43 -9.04
CA LYS A 2 2.19 -33.41 -9.94
C LYS A 2 3.53 -32.94 -9.40
N ILE A 3 4.55 -32.96 -10.25
CA ILE A 3 5.91 -32.55 -9.88
C ILE A 3 6.38 -31.45 -10.84
N ALA A 4 6.81 -30.32 -10.29
CA ALA A 4 7.37 -29.21 -11.07
C ALA A 4 8.89 -29.41 -11.18
N VAL A 5 9.44 -29.24 -12.38
CA VAL A 5 10.86 -29.47 -12.62
C VAL A 5 11.46 -28.26 -13.33
N GLY A 6 12.65 -27.86 -12.94
CA GLY A 6 13.37 -26.76 -13.59
C GLY A 6 14.87 -26.90 -13.44
N SER A 7 15.59 -26.30 -14.39
CA SER A 7 17.04 -26.25 -14.34
C SER A 7 17.56 -25.01 -15.04
N ASP A 8 18.83 -24.70 -14.80
CA ASP A 8 19.56 -23.79 -15.71
C ASP A 8 20.28 -24.63 -16.76
N HIS A 9 21.10 -23.96 -17.57
CA HIS A 9 21.84 -24.63 -18.65
C HIS A 9 22.82 -25.67 -18.11
N GLY A 10 23.39 -25.44 -16.91
CA GLY A 10 24.31 -26.40 -16.30
C GLY A 10 23.64 -27.66 -15.77
N GLY A 11 22.34 -27.61 -15.57
CA GLY A 11 21.57 -28.77 -15.11
C GLY A 11 20.71 -29.40 -16.18
N LEU A 12 20.76 -28.92 -17.41
CA LEU A 12 19.83 -29.33 -18.46
C LEU A 12 19.84 -30.83 -18.71
N ALA A 13 21.02 -31.42 -18.86
CA ALA A 13 21.11 -32.88 -19.17
C ALA A 13 20.50 -33.70 -18.05
N VAL A 14 20.82 -33.37 -16.80
CA VAL A 14 20.27 -34.09 -15.66
C VAL A 14 18.75 -33.87 -15.55
N LYS A 15 18.30 -32.62 -15.80
CA LYS A 15 16.87 -32.36 -15.77
C LYS A 15 16.11 -33.21 -16.80
N GLN A 16 16.65 -33.35 -18.00
CA GLN A 16 16.02 -34.16 -19.02
C GLN A 16 15.87 -35.60 -18.58
N MET A 17 16.88 -36.15 -17.89
CA MET A 17 16.82 -37.50 -17.34
C MET A 17 15.78 -37.60 -16.22
N VAL A 18 15.70 -36.56 -15.36
CA VAL A 18 14.71 -36.52 -14.28
C VAL A 18 13.30 -36.53 -14.86
N VAL A 19 13.03 -35.67 -15.86
CA VAL A 19 11.70 -35.61 -16.48
C VAL A 19 11.31 -36.99 -17.06
N LYS A 20 12.24 -37.59 -17.77
CA LYS A 20 11.99 -38.89 -18.39
C LYS A 20 11.66 -39.96 -17.34
N GLU A 21 12.43 -40.02 -16.26
CA GLU A 21 12.22 -41.01 -15.21
C GLU A 21 10.91 -40.79 -14.47
N LEU A 22 10.56 -39.49 -14.18
CA LEU A 22 9.31 -39.18 -13.51
C LEU A 22 8.11 -39.55 -14.39
N GLN A 23 8.20 -39.29 -15.69
CA GLN A 23 7.14 -39.68 -16.63
C GLN A 23 7.00 -41.19 -16.71
N ARG A 24 8.14 -41.91 -16.73
CA ARG A 24 8.12 -43.40 -16.73
C ARG A 24 7.40 -43.95 -15.49
N ARG A 25 7.48 -43.22 -14.37
CA ARG A 25 6.81 -43.61 -13.13
C ARG A 25 5.35 -43.18 -13.06
N GLY A 26 4.84 -42.55 -14.12
CA GLY A 26 3.45 -42.13 -14.16
C GLY A 26 3.16 -40.85 -13.47
N MET A 27 4.19 -40.04 -13.15
CA MET A 27 3.98 -38.75 -12.53
C MET A 27 3.52 -37.73 -13.55
N ASP A 28 2.73 -36.74 -13.09
CA ASP A 28 2.31 -35.58 -13.90
C ASP A 28 3.42 -34.53 -13.77
N VAL A 29 4.25 -34.42 -14.81
CA VAL A 29 5.44 -33.55 -14.77
C VAL A 29 5.18 -32.22 -15.48
N GLU A 30 5.46 -31.13 -14.79
CA GLU A 30 5.48 -29.79 -15.42
C GLU A 30 6.93 -29.35 -15.50
N ASP A 31 7.44 -29.31 -16.74
CA ASP A 31 8.82 -28.91 -17.01
C ASP A 31 8.84 -27.41 -17.35
N TYR A 32 9.44 -26.61 -16.47
CA TYR A 32 9.52 -25.16 -16.64
C TYR A 32 10.82 -24.70 -17.33
N GLY A 33 11.64 -25.63 -17.79
CA GLY A 33 12.88 -25.30 -18.49
C GLY A 33 14.07 -25.27 -17.53
N CYS A 34 15.28 -24.90 -18.03
CA CYS A 34 15.45 -24.35 -19.39
C CYS A 34 15.35 -25.47 -20.46
N PHE A 35 15.29 -25.04 -21.72
CA PHE A 35 15.12 -25.98 -22.82
C PHE A 35 16.29 -25.94 -23.82
N SER A 36 17.34 -25.19 -23.54
CA SER A 36 18.53 -25.14 -24.40
C SER A 36 19.77 -24.97 -23.53
N GLY A 37 20.93 -25.18 -24.13
CA GLY A 37 22.20 -25.03 -23.44
C GLY A 37 22.71 -23.60 -23.35
N ASP A 38 21.95 -22.63 -23.86
CA ASP A 38 22.35 -21.23 -23.78
C ASP A 38 22.31 -20.77 -22.33
N SER A 39 23.25 -19.89 -21.97
CA SER A 39 23.38 -19.41 -20.59
C SER A 39 22.11 -18.71 -20.13
N VAL A 40 21.59 -19.14 -18.97
CA VAL A 40 20.39 -18.53 -18.35
C VAL A 40 20.66 -18.34 -16.86
N ASP A 41 19.84 -17.55 -16.22
CA ASP A 41 19.93 -17.28 -14.79
C ASP A 41 19.15 -18.32 -13.99
N TYR A 42 19.88 -19.11 -13.19
CA TYR A 42 19.24 -20.18 -12.42
C TYR A 42 18.13 -19.68 -11.48
N PRO A 43 18.22 -18.47 -10.88
CA PRO A 43 17.13 -18.06 -9.98
C PRO A 43 15.78 -18.00 -10.65
N ASP A 44 15.71 -17.65 -11.93
CA ASP A 44 14.42 -17.59 -12.63
C ASP A 44 13.69 -18.91 -12.56
N TYR A 45 14.41 -20.00 -12.76
CA TYR A 45 13.83 -21.35 -12.76
C TYR A 45 13.55 -21.83 -11.34
N ALA A 46 14.42 -21.47 -10.39
CA ALA A 46 14.17 -21.79 -8.98
C ALA A 46 12.88 -21.14 -8.49
N HIS A 47 12.66 -19.87 -8.86
CA HIS A 47 11.44 -19.16 -8.47
C HIS A 47 10.18 -19.84 -9.05
N MET A 48 10.23 -20.24 -10.31
CA MET A 48 9.08 -20.88 -10.94
C MET A 48 8.67 -22.15 -10.21
N VAL A 49 9.64 -23.03 -9.96
CA VAL A 49 9.35 -24.30 -9.31
C VAL A 49 8.94 -24.10 -7.84
N ALA A 50 9.66 -23.23 -7.13
CA ALA A 50 9.38 -23.01 -5.71
C ALA A 50 7.96 -22.45 -5.51
N ARG A 51 7.54 -21.54 -6.38
CA ARG A 51 6.17 -20.99 -6.30
C ARG A 51 5.12 -22.08 -6.49
N ARG A 52 5.33 -22.99 -7.43
CA ARG A 52 4.37 -24.06 -7.67
C ARG A 52 4.20 -24.96 -6.46
N VAL A 53 5.32 -25.27 -5.79
CA VAL A 53 5.26 -26.10 -4.60
C VAL A 53 4.71 -25.33 -3.41
N ALA A 54 5.13 -24.08 -3.24
CA ALA A 54 4.70 -23.25 -2.12
C ALA A 54 3.18 -23.00 -2.13
N THR A 55 2.59 -22.86 -3.33
CA THR A 55 1.15 -22.60 -3.46
C THR A 55 0.32 -23.88 -3.57
N GLY A 56 0.96 -25.05 -3.53
CA GLY A 56 0.25 -26.34 -3.63
C GLY A 56 -0.15 -26.72 -5.05
N THR A 57 0.23 -25.92 -6.06
CA THR A 57 -0.04 -26.25 -7.46
C THR A 57 0.67 -27.52 -7.88
N ALA A 58 1.88 -27.73 -7.35
CA ALA A 58 2.59 -29.01 -7.49
C ALA A 58 2.83 -29.56 -6.09
N ALA A 59 2.77 -30.90 -5.98
CA ALA A 59 2.99 -31.56 -4.70
C ALA A 59 4.47 -31.50 -4.29
N ARG A 60 5.36 -31.60 -5.27
CA ARG A 60 6.82 -31.59 -5.05
C ARG A 60 7.51 -30.94 -6.24
N GLY A 61 8.79 -30.65 -6.07
CA GLY A 61 9.60 -30.09 -7.15
C GLY A 61 10.98 -30.71 -7.23
N VAL A 62 11.60 -30.58 -8.40
CA VAL A 62 13.00 -30.94 -8.60
C VAL A 62 13.70 -29.78 -9.31
N LEU A 63 14.85 -29.38 -8.78
CA LEU A 63 15.66 -28.30 -9.35
C LEU A 63 17.07 -28.78 -9.58
N VAL A 64 17.66 -28.36 -10.70
CA VAL A 64 19.01 -28.76 -11.07
C VAL A 64 19.80 -27.55 -11.56
N CYS A 65 20.99 -27.35 -11.02
CA CYS A 65 21.97 -26.46 -11.64
C CYS A 65 23.33 -27.13 -11.51
N THR A 66 24.41 -26.44 -11.88
CA THR A 66 25.74 -27.07 -11.91
C THR A 66 26.10 -27.70 -10.57
N THR A 67 25.97 -26.95 -9.47
CA THR A 67 26.32 -27.46 -8.13
C THR A 67 25.10 -27.70 -7.24
N GLY A 68 23.94 -27.23 -7.64
CA GLY A 68 22.73 -27.28 -6.82
C GLY A 68 22.67 -26.22 -5.75
N ILE A 69 23.77 -25.54 -5.46
CA ILE A 69 23.84 -24.61 -4.34
C ILE A 69 22.90 -23.41 -4.57
N GLY A 70 23.01 -22.77 -5.73
CA GLY A 70 22.18 -21.59 -6.01
C GLY A 70 20.69 -21.90 -6.02
N MET A 71 20.31 -23.02 -6.62
CA MET A 71 18.92 -23.46 -6.63
C MET A 71 18.39 -23.68 -5.21
N SER A 72 19.21 -24.29 -4.36
CA SER A 72 18.86 -24.56 -2.97
C SER A 72 18.64 -23.26 -2.20
N ILE A 73 19.54 -22.28 -2.39
CA ILE A 73 19.43 -20.98 -1.70
C ILE A 73 18.11 -20.29 -2.08
N VAL A 74 17.83 -20.20 -3.38
CA VAL A 74 16.64 -19.49 -3.84
C VAL A 74 15.36 -20.17 -3.39
N ALA A 75 15.27 -21.50 -3.58
CA ALA A 75 14.05 -22.23 -3.26
C ALA A 75 13.71 -22.11 -1.78
N ASN A 76 14.71 -22.14 -0.91
CA ASN A 76 14.48 -22.10 0.53
C ASN A 76 14.11 -20.70 1.05
N LYS A 77 14.07 -19.69 0.19
CA LYS A 77 13.53 -18.39 0.58
C LYS A 77 12.00 -18.37 0.58
N TYR A 78 11.36 -19.40 0.05
CA TYR A 78 9.91 -19.46 -0.04
C TYR A 78 9.32 -20.13 1.20
N PRO A 79 8.26 -19.56 1.77
CA PRO A 79 7.58 -20.19 2.91
C PRO A 79 7.08 -21.58 2.55
N GLY A 80 7.27 -22.50 3.47
CA GLY A 80 6.82 -23.87 3.26
C GLY A 80 7.71 -24.72 2.39
N ILE A 81 8.77 -24.15 1.82
CA ILE A 81 9.70 -24.92 0.99
C ILE A 81 10.84 -25.47 1.87
N ARG A 82 11.09 -26.73 1.69
CA ARG A 82 12.21 -27.44 2.29
C ARG A 82 12.97 -28.11 1.15
N ALA A 83 13.85 -27.33 0.52
CA ALA A 83 14.63 -27.79 -0.63
C ALA A 83 15.93 -28.39 -0.13
N ALA A 84 16.17 -29.64 -0.51
CA ALA A 84 17.33 -30.40 -0.03
C ALA A 84 18.27 -30.70 -1.18
N LEU A 85 19.49 -30.19 -1.08
CA LEU A 85 20.57 -30.55 -2.01
C LEU A 85 21.09 -31.91 -1.62
N CYS A 86 20.91 -32.90 -2.50
CA CYS A 86 21.30 -34.28 -2.24
C CYS A 86 22.31 -34.72 -3.28
N LEU A 87 23.34 -35.40 -2.81
CA LEU A 87 24.42 -35.91 -3.67
C LEU A 87 24.44 -37.43 -3.75
N ASP A 88 23.67 -38.11 -2.91
CA ASP A 88 23.60 -39.57 -2.92
C ASP A 88 22.25 -40.04 -2.39
N VAL A 89 22.06 -41.36 -2.43
CA VAL A 89 20.80 -42.00 -2.02
C VAL A 89 20.52 -41.78 -0.54
N ASP A 90 21.54 -41.85 0.31
CA ASP A 90 21.34 -41.64 1.75
C ASP A 90 20.84 -40.25 2.07
N MET A 91 21.42 -39.22 1.42
CA MET A 91 20.94 -37.85 1.61
C MET A 91 19.49 -37.68 1.15
N ALA A 92 19.16 -38.25 0.00
CA ALA A 92 17.79 -38.20 -0.52
C ALA A 92 16.80 -38.83 0.44
N THR A 93 17.14 -40.02 0.96
CA THR A 93 16.30 -40.74 1.93
C THR A 93 16.10 -39.92 3.20
N ARG A 94 17.20 -39.45 3.79
CA ARG A 94 17.11 -38.67 5.03
C ARG A 94 16.43 -37.32 4.87
N SER A 95 16.58 -36.69 3.71
CA SER A 95 15.89 -35.41 3.47
C SER A 95 14.39 -35.60 3.58
N ARG A 96 13.88 -36.79 3.25
CA ARG A 96 12.46 -37.09 3.41
C ARG A 96 12.13 -37.51 4.85
N SER A 97 12.82 -38.56 5.35
CA SER A 97 12.45 -39.15 6.65
C SER A 97 12.79 -38.25 7.83
N HIS A 98 13.73 -37.33 7.69
CA HIS A 98 14.12 -36.40 8.77
C HIS A 98 13.64 -35.00 8.56
N ASN A 99 13.63 -34.48 7.31
CA ASN A 99 13.42 -33.08 7.04
C ASN A 99 12.15 -32.80 6.25
N ASP A 100 11.46 -33.83 5.77
CA ASP A 100 10.24 -33.67 4.99
C ASP A 100 10.46 -32.75 3.79
N SER A 101 11.56 -32.96 3.05
CA SER A 101 11.89 -32.15 1.90
C SER A 101 10.79 -32.27 0.85
N ASN A 102 10.41 -31.12 0.25
CA ASN A 102 9.42 -31.13 -0.81
C ASN A 102 10.00 -30.63 -2.14
N ILE A 103 11.25 -30.21 -2.15
CA ILE A 103 12.00 -29.97 -3.39
C ILE A 103 13.32 -30.70 -3.28
N LEU A 104 13.61 -31.53 -4.28
CA LEU A 104 14.90 -32.20 -4.40
C LEU A 104 15.78 -31.32 -5.29
N VAL A 105 16.97 -30.96 -4.80
CA VAL A 105 17.93 -30.17 -5.58
C VAL A 105 19.09 -31.09 -5.96
N LEU A 106 19.44 -31.10 -7.24
CA LEU A 106 20.49 -31.92 -7.76
C LEU A 106 21.62 -31.08 -8.34
N ALA A 107 22.83 -31.60 -8.22
CA ALA A 107 24.04 -30.97 -8.78
C ALA A 107 24.36 -31.64 -10.10
N GLY A 108 24.08 -30.95 -11.20
CA GLY A 108 24.27 -31.55 -12.53
C GLY A 108 25.68 -32.02 -12.80
N ALA A 109 26.67 -31.26 -12.31
CA ALA A 109 28.08 -31.59 -12.51
C ALA A 109 28.60 -32.63 -11.54
N LEU A 110 27.91 -32.88 -10.44
CA LEU A 110 28.40 -33.73 -9.34
C LEU A 110 27.61 -35.02 -9.16
N THR A 111 26.54 -35.21 -9.94
CA THR A 111 25.67 -36.37 -9.79
C THR A 111 25.99 -37.39 -10.90
N PRO A 112 26.62 -38.52 -10.57
CA PRO A 112 26.85 -39.54 -11.58
C PRO A 112 25.52 -40.08 -12.12
N VAL A 113 25.53 -40.39 -13.42
CA VAL A 113 24.31 -40.83 -14.11
C VAL A 113 23.70 -42.05 -13.42
N ASP A 114 24.53 -42.99 -13.01
CA ASP A 114 24.05 -44.22 -12.38
C ASP A 114 23.49 -44.02 -10.99
N ARG A 115 23.72 -42.85 -10.38
CA ARG A 115 23.17 -42.53 -9.05
C ARG A 115 21.80 -41.87 -9.13
N LEU A 116 21.48 -41.28 -10.27
CA LEU A 116 20.30 -40.41 -10.40
C LEU A 116 18.99 -41.17 -10.17
N VAL A 117 18.76 -42.28 -10.85
CA VAL A 117 17.50 -43.02 -10.71
C VAL A 117 17.32 -43.55 -9.30
N PRO A 118 18.34 -44.16 -8.66
CA PRO A 118 18.18 -44.56 -7.25
C PRO A 118 17.89 -43.43 -6.30
N MET A 119 18.47 -42.24 -6.55
CA MET A 119 18.19 -41.05 -5.72
C MET A 119 16.74 -40.60 -5.88
N LEU A 120 16.25 -40.54 -7.12
CA LEU A 120 14.84 -40.19 -7.37
C LEU A 120 13.90 -41.18 -6.72
N LYS A 121 14.19 -42.48 -6.85
CA LYS A 121 13.37 -43.52 -6.23
C LYS A 121 13.30 -43.33 -4.71
N ALA A 122 14.46 -43.13 -4.07
CA ALA A 122 14.53 -42.96 -2.62
C ALA A 122 13.72 -41.72 -2.20
N TRP A 123 13.88 -40.63 -2.93
CA TRP A 123 13.18 -39.39 -2.58
C TRP A 123 11.67 -39.49 -2.78
N LEU A 124 11.23 -40.14 -3.83
CA LEU A 124 9.79 -40.30 -4.12
C LEU A 124 9.12 -41.28 -3.15
N GLU A 125 9.80 -42.32 -2.77
CA GLU A 125 9.19 -43.43 -2.01
C GLU A 125 9.37 -43.33 -0.50
N THR A 126 10.35 -42.56 -0.02
CA THR A 126 10.54 -42.43 1.42
C THR A 126 9.45 -41.52 2.00
N PRO A 127 8.73 -41.95 3.03
CA PRO A 127 7.65 -41.18 3.59
C PRO A 127 8.14 -39.98 4.42
N SER A 128 7.22 -39.09 4.73
CA SER A 128 7.46 -37.97 5.65
C SER A 128 7.84 -38.48 7.03
N PRO A 129 8.47 -37.65 7.86
CA PRO A 129 8.90 -38.09 9.20
C PRO A 129 7.74 -38.61 10.03
N VAL A 130 8.00 -39.74 10.75
CA VAL A 130 7.03 -40.30 11.71
C VAL A 130 7.55 -40.23 13.13
N GLU A 131 8.86 -40.15 13.34
CA GLU A 131 9.42 -40.03 14.69
C GLU A 131 9.15 -38.63 15.21
N GLU A 132 8.64 -38.52 16.44
CA GLU A 132 8.25 -37.25 17.05
C GLU A 132 9.38 -36.23 17.02
N ARG A 133 10.61 -36.64 17.26
CA ARG A 133 11.73 -35.68 17.26
C ARG A 133 11.93 -35.02 15.91
N HIS A 134 11.72 -35.74 14.81
CA HIS A 134 11.87 -35.18 13.47
C HIS A 134 10.66 -34.33 13.10
N VAL A 135 9.46 -34.77 13.47
CA VAL A 135 8.23 -33.98 13.26
C VAL A 135 8.37 -32.63 13.96
N ARG A 136 8.82 -32.64 15.21
CA ARG A 136 9.01 -31.43 15.99
C ARG A 136 10.04 -30.49 15.33
N ARG A 137 11.14 -31.05 14.86
CA ARG A 137 12.20 -30.26 14.22
C ARG A 137 11.72 -29.60 12.92
N VAL A 138 10.93 -30.32 12.12
CA VAL A 138 10.35 -29.76 10.90
C VAL A 138 9.41 -28.61 11.25
N ARG A 139 8.59 -28.80 12.28
CA ARG A 139 7.68 -27.73 12.74
C ARG A 139 8.47 -26.47 13.12
N LYS A 140 9.59 -26.64 13.82
CA LYS A 140 10.44 -25.52 14.22
C LYS A 140 11.11 -24.82 13.06
N MET A 141 11.42 -25.55 11.98
CA MET A 141 11.97 -24.94 10.77
C MET A 141 10.99 -23.93 10.19
N GLN A 142 9.71 -24.22 10.24
CA GLN A 142 8.68 -23.39 9.61
C GLN A 142 8.36 -22.15 10.42
N GLY A 143 8.64 -22.16 11.72
CA GLY A 143 8.28 -21.04 12.60
C GLY A 143 9.14 -19.80 12.50
N ALA A 144 10.18 -19.83 11.68
CA ALA A 144 11.15 -18.72 11.65
C ALA A 144 10.83 -17.64 10.61
N CYS A 145 9.81 -17.83 9.77
CA CYS A 145 9.50 -16.89 8.68
C CYS A 145 8.03 -16.49 8.70
N ASP A 146 7.64 -15.81 9.75
CA ASP A 146 6.22 -15.64 10.06
C ASP A 146 5.42 -14.86 9.00
N ALA A 147 5.94 -13.73 8.53
CA ALA A 147 5.12 -12.87 7.69
C ALA A 147 4.85 -13.47 6.30
N ALA A 148 5.88 -14.08 5.70
CA ALA A 148 5.69 -14.72 4.40
C ALA A 148 4.91 -16.02 4.53
N ALA A 149 5.04 -16.71 5.67
CA ALA A 149 4.28 -17.92 5.94
C ALA A 149 2.80 -17.62 6.14
N GLU A 150 2.47 -16.44 6.64
CA GLU A 150 1.08 -16.07 6.91
C GLU A 150 0.27 -15.92 5.62
N THR A 151 0.89 -15.42 4.54
CA THR A 151 0.20 -15.33 3.25
C THR A 151 -0.15 -16.71 2.73
N CYS A 152 0.77 -17.66 2.88
CA CYS A 152 0.50 -19.05 2.50
C CYS A 152 -0.55 -19.68 3.42
N ALA A 153 -0.55 -19.31 4.69
CA ALA A 153 -1.50 -19.86 5.65
C ALA A 153 -2.95 -19.50 5.30
N VAL A 154 -3.20 -18.29 4.79
CA VAL A 154 -4.54 -17.93 4.35
C VAL A 154 -5.01 -18.89 3.26
N GLY A 155 -4.17 -19.17 2.28
CA GLY A 155 -4.54 -20.06 1.19
C GLY A 155 -4.84 -21.47 1.66
N MET A 156 -4.16 -21.93 2.72
CA MET A 156 -4.38 -23.26 3.26
C MET A 156 -5.64 -23.34 4.13
N VAL A 157 -5.96 -22.26 4.85
CA VAL A 157 -7.07 -22.27 5.79
C VAL A 157 -8.36 -21.78 5.15
N ASP A 158 -8.26 -20.78 4.28
CA ASP A 158 -9.42 -20.13 3.68
C ASP A 158 -9.14 -19.85 2.20
N PRO A 159 -9.27 -20.87 1.36
CA PRO A 159 -8.99 -20.70 -0.07
C PRO A 159 -9.91 -19.68 -0.75
N GLU A 160 -11.13 -19.54 -0.27
CA GLU A 160 -12.09 -18.57 -0.84
C GLU A 160 -11.57 -17.14 -0.66
N LEU A 161 -11.18 -16.80 0.56
CA LEU A 161 -10.62 -15.47 0.83
C LEU A 161 -9.31 -15.27 0.08
N PHE A 162 -8.46 -16.30 0.06
CA PHE A 162 -7.17 -16.21 -0.63
C PHE A 162 -7.37 -15.87 -2.11
N THR A 163 -8.35 -16.51 -2.75
CA THR A 163 -8.66 -16.23 -4.15
C THR A 163 -9.03 -14.77 -4.37
N LEU A 164 -9.86 -14.21 -3.47
CA LEU A 164 -10.23 -12.80 -3.56
C LEU A 164 -9.02 -11.88 -3.37
N MET A 165 -8.14 -12.23 -2.43
CA MET A 165 -6.91 -11.46 -2.23
C MET A 165 -6.02 -11.48 -3.47
N GLU A 166 -5.92 -12.64 -4.13
CA GLU A 166 -5.13 -12.75 -5.36
C GLU A 166 -5.74 -11.94 -6.49
N HIS A 167 -7.07 -11.89 -6.58
CA HIS A 167 -7.73 -11.02 -7.57
C HIS A 167 -7.40 -9.55 -7.30
N GLU A 168 -7.34 -9.15 -6.02
CA GLU A 168 -6.98 -7.77 -5.72
C GLU A 168 -5.52 -7.47 -6.06
N VAL A 169 -4.61 -8.43 -5.83
CA VAL A 169 -3.21 -8.28 -6.25
C VAL A 169 -3.16 -8.06 -7.77
N GLN A 170 -3.90 -8.88 -8.52
CA GLN A 170 -3.94 -8.77 -9.97
C GLN A 170 -4.48 -7.40 -10.39
N ARG A 171 -5.59 -6.96 -9.77
CA ARG A 171 -6.17 -5.65 -10.08
C ARG A 171 -5.15 -4.54 -9.87
N GLN A 172 -4.43 -4.57 -8.74
CA GLN A 172 -3.45 -3.52 -8.44
C GLN A 172 -2.29 -3.54 -9.42
N GLN A 173 -1.86 -4.72 -9.87
CA GLN A 173 -0.75 -4.82 -10.82
C GLN A 173 -1.16 -4.39 -12.24
N GLU A 174 -2.41 -4.63 -12.63
CA GLU A 174 -2.86 -4.43 -14.01
C GLU A 174 -3.53 -3.09 -14.26
N THR A 175 -3.79 -2.30 -13.22
CA THR A 175 -4.43 -1.00 -13.35
C THR A 175 -3.52 0.10 -12.84
N LEU A 176 -3.86 1.35 -13.16
CA LEU A 176 -3.12 2.53 -12.69
C LEU A 176 -3.99 3.33 -11.73
N ASN A 177 -3.49 3.53 -10.53
CA ASN A 177 -4.24 4.15 -9.44
C ASN A 177 -3.95 5.65 -9.39
N PHE A 178 -4.97 6.46 -9.65
CA PHE A 178 -4.89 7.92 -9.57
C PHE A 178 -5.79 8.49 -8.47
N ILE A 179 -6.23 7.66 -7.54
CA ILE A 179 -6.99 8.17 -6.40
C ILE A 179 -6.00 8.89 -5.49
N ALA A 180 -6.26 10.18 -5.28
CA ALA A 180 -5.30 11.08 -4.62
C ALA A 180 -5.00 10.69 -3.18
N SER A 181 -5.91 9.98 -2.53
CA SER A 181 -5.77 9.56 -1.13
C SER A 181 -5.21 8.15 -0.96
N GLU A 182 -4.76 7.52 -2.05
CA GLU A 182 -4.26 6.15 -2.00
C GLU A 182 -2.80 6.07 -2.44
N ASN A 183 -2.14 5.00 -1.98
CA ASN A 183 -0.77 4.72 -2.36
C ASN A 183 -0.52 3.23 -2.16
N HIS A 184 0.63 2.76 -2.60
CA HIS A 184 1.07 1.39 -2.37
C HIS A 184 1.94 1.37 -1.11
N ALA A 185 1.53 0.63 -0.11
CA ALA A 185 2.34 0.44 1.09
C ALA A 185 3.54 -0.46 0.76
N SER A 186 4.69 -0.13 1.32
CA SER A 186 5.89 -0.96 1.11
C SER A 186 5.69 -2.35 1.74
N ALA A 187 6.47 -3.31 1.29
CA ALA A 187 6.44 -4.65 1.86
C ALA A 187 6.72 -4.61 3.37
N ALA A 188 7.66 -3.75 3.80
CA ALA A 188 8.00 -3.65 5.22
C ALA A 188 6.83 -3.11 6.04
N VAL A 189 6.08 -2.12 5.51
CA VAL A 189 4.90 -1.60 6.19
C VAL A 189 3.85 -2.71 6.32
N ARG A 190 3.59 -3.44 5.23
CA ARG A 190 2.61 -4.53 5.25
C ARG A 190 3.02 -5.65 6.22
N GLN A 191 4.32 -5.96 6.27
CA GLN A 191 4.82 -6.99 7.17
C GLN A 191 4.64 -6.60 8.64
N ALA A 192 4.93 -5.35 8.98
CA ALA A 192 4.71 -4.86 10.34
C ALA A 192 3.23 -4.92 10.71
N GLN A 193 2.37 -4.56 9.76
CA GLN A 193 0.91 -4.58 9.97
C GLN A 193 0.41 -5.98 10.25
N GLY A 194 0.99 -7.01 9.62
CA GLY A 194 0.59 -8.40 9.81
C GLY A 194 1.41 -9.16 10.85
N SER A 195 2.07 -8.47 11.77
CA SER A 195 3.00 -9.10 12.71
C SER A 195 2.31 -9.58 13.98
N VAL A 196 3.08 -10.31 14.79
CA VAL A 196 2.60 -10.85 16.08
C VAL A 196 2.23 -9.75 17.06
N LEU A 197 2.59 -8.50 16.76
CA LEU A 197 2.20 -7.38 17.63
C LEU A 197 0.67 -7.24 17.71
N THR A 198 -0.06 -7.80 16.76
CA THR A 198 -1.52 -7.83 16.81
C THR A 198 -2.05 -8.56 18.05
N ASN A 199 -1.23 -9.45 18.64
CA ASN A 199 -1.67 -10.26 19.78
C ASN A 199 -1.67 -9.49 21.10
N LYS A 200 -1.00 -8.33 21.19
CA LYS A 200 -0.78 -7.67 22.47
C LYS A 200 -1.78 -6.56 22.73
N TYR A 201 -2.50 -6.67 23.83
CA TYR A 201 -3.43 -5.65 24.31
C TYR A 201 -2.67 -4.71 25.27
N ALA A 202 -2.68 -3.40 24.96
CA ALA A 202 -1.75 -2.48 25.61
C ALA A 202 -2.40 -1.14 26.00
N GLU A 203 -3.57 -1.19 26.65
CA GLU A 203 -4.24 0.04 27.10
C GLU A 203 -3.30 0.90 27.93
N GLY A 204 -3.32 2.20 27.67
CA GLY A 204 -2.45 3.17 28.33
C GLY A 204 -1.37 3.66 27.38
N TYR A 205 -0.27 4.13 27.93
CA TYR A 205 0.84 4.72 27.19
C TYR A 205 2.15 4.08 27.63
N PRO A 206 3.25 4.23 26.88
CA PRO A 206 4.51 3.62 27.29
C PRO A 206 4.88 3.91 28.74
N GLY A 207 5.18 2.87 29.48
CA GLY A 207 5.51 2.96 30.89
C GLY A 207 4.33 3.11 31.83
N LYS A 208 3.12 3.26 31.30
CA LYS A 208 1.90 3.49 32.09
C LYS A 208 0.77 2.63 31.54
N ARG A 209 0.99 1.33 31.43
CA ARG A 209 0.00 0.41 30.87
C ARG A 209 -0.89 -0.21 31.95
N TRP A 210 -2.09 -0.53 31.54
CA TRP A 210 -3.01 -1.26 32.41
C TRP A 210 -2.73 -2.76 32.43
N TYR A 211 -1.93 -3.26 31.48
CA TYR A 211 -1.63 -4.68 31.31
C TYR A 211 -0.13 -4.91 31.43
N ASN A 212 0.22 -6.07 31.97
CA ASN A 212 1.62 -6.49 32.01
C ASN A 212 2.07 -7.03 30.64
N GLY A 213 3.35 -7.31 30.50
CA GLY A 213 3.89 -7.89 29.27
C GLY A 213 4.13 -6.87 28.17
N CYS A 214 4.23 -5.59 28.51
CA CYS A 214 4.29 -4.51 27.53
C CYS A 214 5.70 -3.99 27.25
N ARG A 215 6.72 -4.65 27.78
CA ARG A 215 8.11 -4.17 27.62
C ARG A 215 8.45 -3.81 26.17
N TRP A 216 8.15 -4.71 25.23
CA TRP A 216 8.55 -4.50 23.84
C TRP A 216 7.57 -3.63 23.06
N VAL A 217 6.28 -3.72 23.36
CA VAL A 217 5.32 -2.81 22.71
C VAL A 217 5.51 -1.37 23.20
N ASP A 218 5.98 -1.17 24.45
CA ASP A 218 6.36 0.16 24.89
C ASP A 218 7.50 0.71 24.03
N ALA A 219 8.50 -0.13 23.75
CA ALA A 219 9.62 0.28 22.92
C ALA A 219 9.17 0.60 21.50
N VAL A 220 8.24 -0.20 20.95
CA VAL A 220 7.70 0.04 19.60
C VAL A 220 6.98 1.38 19.57
N GLU A 221 6.09 1.63 20.52
CA GLU A 221 5.32 2.88 20.52
C GLU A 221 6.23 4.08 20.72
N GLN A 222 7.20 3.98 21.66
CA GLN A 222 8.13 5.09 21.88
C GLN A 222 8.97 5.38 20.63
N LEU A 223 9.44 4.34 19.94
CA LEU A 223 10.17 4.51 18.69
C LEU A 223 9.31 5.25 17.65
N THR A 224 8.04 4.89 17.56
CA THR A 224 7.12 5.51 16.62
C THR A 224 6.90 6.99 16.96
N ILE A 225 6.70 7.28 18.24
CA ILE A 225 6.55 8.67 18.72
C ILE A 225 7.79 9.48 18.36
N ASP A 226 8.98 8.94 18.68
CA ASP A 226 10.23 9.64 18.42
C ASP A 226 10.41 9.94 16.94
N ARG A 227 10.07 8.98 16.08
CA ARG A 227 10.17 9.17 14.64
C ARG A 227 9.17 10.22 14.13
N ALA A 228 7.96 10.20 14.65
CA ALA A 228 6.96 11.23 14.27
C ALA A 228 7.46 12.62 14.67
N CYS A 229 7.99 12.76 15.89
CA CYS A 229 8.50 14.04 16.35
C CYS A 229 9.67 14.51 15.49
N ARG A 230 10.59 13.61 15.15
CA ARG A 230 11.72 13.97 14.27
C ARG A 230 11.26 14.37 12.88
N LEU A 231 10.33 13.60 12.32
CA LEU A 231 9.87 13.82 10.95
C LEU A 231 9.19 15.18 10.79
N PHE A 232 8.34 15.55 11.75
CA PHE A 232 7.54 16.76 11.66
C PHE A 232 8.07 17.92 12.51
N GLY A 233 9.20 17.73 13.20
CA GLY A 233 9.72 18.78 14.06
C GLY A 233 8.79 19.10 15.22
N ALA A 234 8.08 18.09 15.73
CA ALA A 234 7.05 18.26 16.75
C ALA A 234 7.62 17.97 18.14
N GLU A 235 7.07 18.64 19.15
CA GLU A 235 7.46 18.43 20.54
C GLU A 235 6.78 17.20 21.12
N HIS A 236 5.63 16.79 20.55
CA HIS A 236 4.82 15.70 21.07
C HIS A 236 4.11 15.02 19.90
N ALA A 237 3.87 13.73 20.03
CA ALA A 237 3.07 12.98 19.06
C ALA A 237 2.28 11.91 19.77
N ASN A 238 1.05 11.69 19.32
CA ASN A 238 0.24 10.56 19.75
C ASN A 238 0.02 9.68 18.53
N VAL A 239 0.48 8.45 18.60
CA VAL A 239 0.46 7.54 17.45
C VAL A 239 -0.62 6.47 17.59
N GLN A 240 -1.49 6.58 18.59
CA GLN A 240 -2.52 5.58 18.84
C GLN A 240 -3.81 5.73 18.02
N PRO A 241 -4.19 6.90 17.50
CA PRO A 241 -5.46 6.96 16.75
C PRO A 241 -5.52 5.92 15.64
N HIS A 242 -6.67 5.26 15.55
CA HIS A 242 -6.85 4.16 14.58
C HIS A 242 -6.91 4.68 13.13
N CYS A 243 -7.39 5.91 12.94
CA CYS A 243 -7.48 6.52 11.60
C CYS A 243 -7.54 8.04 11.77
N GLY A 244 -7.53 8.74 10.63
CA GLY A 244 -7.62 10.21 10.63
C GLY A 244 -8.88 10.73 11.29
N SER A 245 -10.01 10.06 11.08
CA SER A 245 -11.27 10.50 11.68
C SER A 245 -11.22 10.45 13.20
N SER A 246 -10.65 9.37 13.77
CA SER A 246 -10.54 9.30 15.23
C SER A 246 -9.51 10.28 15.77
N ALA A 247 -8.46 10.58 15.00
CA ALA A 247 -7.50 11.62 15.39
C ALA A 247 -8.19 12.99 15.46
N ASN A 248 -8.97 13.34 14.44
CA ASN A 248 -9.70 14.60 14.45
C ASN A 248 -10.72 14.64 15.59
N MET A 249 -11.40 13.52 15.84
CA MET A 249 -12.36 13.43 16.93
C MET A 249 -11.68 13.70 18.29
N ALA A 250 -10.48 13.14 18.49
CA ALA A 250 -9.73 13.36 19.74
C ALA A 250 -9.40 14.85 19.92
N VAL A 251 -8.98 15.53 18.83
CA VAL A 251 -8.69 16.95 18.92
C VAL A 251 -9.96 17.74 19.26
N TYR A 252 -11.06 17.45 18.57
CA TYR A 252 -12.31 18.16 18.82
C TYR A 252 -12.76 18.00 20.27
N PHE A 253 -12.74 16.77 20.78
CA PHE A 253 -13.19 16.55 22.17
C PHE A 253 -12.24 17.09 23.22
N SER A 254 -10.96 17.29 22.85
CA SER A 254 -10.02 17.89 23.79
C SER A 254 -10.17 19.42 23.87
N MET A 255 -10.69 20.03 22.83
CA MET A 255 -10.71 21.50 22.71
C MET A 255 -12.10 22.11 22.73
N LEU A 256 -13.14 21.31 22.52
CA LEU A 256 -14.50 21.82 22.31
C LEU A 256 -15.50 21.10 23.20
N SER A 257 -16.60 21.80 23.49
CA SER A 257 -17.81 21.20 24.06
C SER A 257 -18.88 21.14 22.96
N PRO A 258 -19.84 20.21 23.07
CA PRO A 258 -20.93 20.17 22.10
C PRO A 258 -21.58 21.55 21.92
N GLY A 259 -21.84 21.93 20.67
CA GLY A 259 -22.41 23.21 20.34
C GLY A 259 -21.41 24.31 20.09
N ASP A 260 -20.13 24.11 20.42
CA ASP A 260 -19.11 25.12 20.13
C ASP A 260 -18.94 25.30 18.62
N THR A 261 -18.50 26.49 18.22
CA THR A 261 -18.39 26.85 16.81
C THR A 261 -17.02 26.43 16.24
N ILE A 262 -17.08 25.76 15.10
CA ILE A 262 -15.91 25.42 14.27
C ILE A 262 -16.04 26.14 12.94
N LEU A 263 -14.91 26.70 12.46
CA LEU A 263 -14.83 27.26 11.12
C LEU A 263 -13.95 26.34 10.28
N ALA A 264 -14.55 25.70 9.26
CA ALA A 264 -13.89 24.63 8.50
C ALA A 264 -14.28 24.71 7.03
N MET A 265 -13.47 24.10 6.18
CA MET A 265 -13.69 24.17 4.73
C MET A 265 -14.95 23.40 4.32
N ASN A 266 -15.73 24.01 3.44
CA ASN A 266 -16.90 23.40 2.83
C ASN A 266 -16.51 22.11 2.10
N LEU A 267 -17.25 21.04 2.35
CA LEU A 267 -17.01 19.74 1.70
C LEU A 267 -17.04 19.87 0.17
N SER A 268 -17.98 20.66 -0.35
CA SER A 268 -18.11 20.86 -1.80
C SER A 268 -16.96 21.64 -2.41
N HIS A 269 -16.19 22.36 -1.59
CA HIS A 269 -15.04 23.14 -2.06
C HIS A 269 -13.71 22.45 -1.75
N GLY A 270 -13.75 21.22 -1.21
CA GLY A 270 -12.55 20.42 -0.98
C GLY A 270 -12.33 19.96 0.44
N GLY A 271 -13.19 20.32 1.38
CA GLY A 271 -13.06 19.88 2.77
C GLY A 271 -13.29 18.39 2.95
N HIS A 272 -12.95 17.88 4.13
CA HIS A 272 -13.16 16.48 4.47
C HIS A 272 -14.46 16.32 5.26
N LEU A 273 -15.01 15.10 5.27
CA LEU A 273 -16.21 14.80 6.05
C LEU A 273 -16.08 15.21 7.51
N THR A 274 -14.92 14.96 8.12
CA THR A 274 -14.70 15.28 9.53
C THR A 274 -14.47 16.77 9.79
N HIS A 275 -14.60 17.59 8.75
CA HIS A 275 -14.52 19.05 8.90
C HIS A 275 -15.92 19.64 8.99
N GLY A 276 -16.88 18.90 9.53
CA GLY A 276 -18.20 19.45 9.85
C GLY A 276 -19.33 19.08 8.91
N SER A 277 -19.20 17.99 8.15
CA SER A 277 -20.30 17.50 7.33
C SER A 277 -21.50 17.12 8.21
N ASP A 278 -22.70 17.46 7.76
CA ASP A 278 -23.94 17.23 8.51
C ASP A 278 -24.16 15.74 8.86
N VAL A 279 -23.62 14.83 8.04
CA VAL A 279 -23.78 13.39 8.28
C VAL A 279 -22.66 12.81 9.14
N ASN A 280 -21.68 13.64 9.50
CA ASN A 280 -20.52 13.22 10.28
C ASN A 280 -20.69 13.68 11.73
N PHE A 281 -20.00 12.99 12.67
CA PHE A 281 -20.07 13.38 14.07
C PHE A 281 -19.76 14.87 14.26
N SER A 282 -18.83 15.40 13.47
CA SER A 282 -18.39 16.79 13.63
C SER A 282 -19.52 17.79 13.33
N GLY A 283 -20.32 17.52 12.29
CA GLY A 283 -21.44 18.39 11.98
C GLY A 283 -22.65 18.18 12.88
N ARG A 284 -22.73 16.99 13.49
CA ARG A 284 -23.84 16.65 14.37
C ARG A 284 -23.67 17.21 15.79
N LEU A 285 -22.43 17.33 16.26
CA LEU A 285 -22.15 17.73 17.64
C LEU A 285 -21.78 19.20 17.78
N PHE A 286 -21.25 19.81 16.73
CA PHE A 286 -20.72 21.16 16.81
C PHE A 286 -21.45 22.08 15.85
N HIS A 287 -21.41 23.38 16.15
CA HIS A 287 -21.95 24.41 15.25
C HIS A 287 -20.87 24.73 14.22
N VAL A 288 -21.08 24.35 12.96
CA VAL A 288 -20.05 24.49 11.94
C VAL A 288 -20.42 25.62 10.99
N VAL A 289 -19.46 26.54 10.81
CA VAL A 289 -19.51 27.58 9.78
C VAL A 289 -18.49 27.20 8.73
N HIS A 290 -18.88 27.22 7.46
CA HIS A 290 -17.99 26.76 6.39
C HIS A 290 -17.41 27.92 5.62
N TYR A 291 -16.08 27.88 5.42
CA TYR A 291 -15.44 28.79 4.47
C TYR A 291 -15.25 28.03 3.16
N GLY A 292 -15.06 28.77 2.09
CA GLY A 292 -14.91 28.20 0.78
C GLY A 292 -13.90 28.94 -0.06
N VAL A 293 -14.02 28.72 -1.36
CA VAL A 293 -13.14 29.34 -2.35
C VAL A 293 -13.91 30.44 -3.08
N SER A 294 -13.14 31.38 -3.64
CA SER A 294 -13.70 32.46 -4.47
C SER A 294 -14.27 31.86 -5.77
N PRO A 295 -15.46 32.31 -6.22
CA PRO A 295 -15.97 31.86 -7.51
C PRO A 295 -15.06 32.19 -8.69
N GLU A 296 -14.33 33.31 -8.60
CA GLU A 296 -13.48 33.79 -9.69
C GLU A 296 -12.19 32.96 -9.83
N THR A 297 -11.54 32.67 -8.70
CA THR A 297 -10.23 32.01 -8.72
C THR A 297 -10.28 30.55 -8.35
N GLU A 298 -11.35 30.14 -7.68
CA GLU A 298 -11.47 28.78 -7.10
C GLU A 298 -10.36 28.53 -6.08
N ARG A 299 -9.87 29.59 -5.45
CA ARG A 299 -8.87 29.55 -4.37
C ARG A 299 -9.46 30.16 -3.11
N ILE A 300 -8.91 29.77 -1.96
CA ILE A 300 -9.33 30.32 -0.67
C ILE A 300 -9.06 31.83 -0.68
N ASP A 301 -10.09 32.62 -0.33
CA ASP A 301 -9.98 34.07 -0.14
C ASP A 301 -9.71 34.30 1.35
N TYR A 302 -8.45 34.53 1.69
CA TYR A 302 -8.08 34.66 3.11
C TYR A 302 -8.65 35.94 3.76
N ASP A 303 -8.90 36.97 3.01
CA ASP A 303 -9.56 38.16 3.58
C ASP A 303 -11.01 37.83 3.94
N ALA A 304 -11.71 37.12 3.07
CA ALA A 304 -13.07 36.68 3.37
C ALA A 304 -13.09 35.73 4.57
N LEU A 305 -12.10 34.83 4.66
CA LEU A 305 -11.97 33.93 5.79
C LEU A 305 -11.77 34.71 7.10
N ALA A 306 -10.95 35.76 7.08
CA ALA A 306 -10.71 36.57 8.26
C ALA A 306 -12.00 37.26 8.70
N ARG A 307 -12.77 37.83 7.74
CA ARG A 307 -14.06 38.47 8.07
C ARG A 307 -15.03 37.47 8.68
N GLN A 308 -15.10 36.26 8.08
CA GLN A 308 -15.99 35.21 8.55
C GLN A 308 -15.62 34.79 9.98
N ALA A 309 -14.32 34.68 10.25
CA ALA A 309 -13.83 34.31 11.59
C ALA A 309 -14.22 35.38 12.62
N ARG A 310 -14.11 36.64 12.27
CA ARG A 310 -14.52 37.73 13.18
C ARG A 310 -16.01 37.71 13.46
N GLU A 311 -16.81 37.35 12.45
CA GLU A 311 -18.27 37.31 12.60
C GLU A 311 -18.72 36.14 13.46
N CYS A 312 -18.17 34.91 13.22
CA CYS A 312 -18.67 33.74 13.90
C CYS A 312 -17.93 33.37 15.18
N ARG A 313 -16.78 33.99 15.43
CA ARG A 313 -16.00 33.79 16.64
C ARG A 313 -15.80 32.28 16.97
N PRO A 314 -15.18 31.54 16.09
CA PRO A 314 -15.04 30.10 16.33
C PRO A 314 -14.07 29.81 17.47
N ARG A 315 -14.25 28.69 18.13
CA ARG A 315 -13.28 28.21 19.08
C ARG A 315 -12.16 27.44 18.39
N LEU A 316 -12.44 26.92 17.18
CA LEU A 316 -11.46 26.15 16.43
C LEU A 316 -11.60 26.48 14.95
N ILE A 317 -10.48 26.71 14.29
CA ILE A 317 -10.40 26.81 12.83
C ILE A 317 -9.69 25.57 12.31
N VAL A 318 -10.27 24.93 11.30
CA VAL A 318 -9.68 23.73 10.67
C VAL A 318 -9.16 24.10 9.30
N ALA A 319 -7.85 23.92 9.11
CA ALA A 319 -7.19 24.07 7.80
C ALA A 319 -6.88 22.68 7.28
N GLY A 320 -7.01 22.49 5.98
CA GLY A 320 -6.74 21.21 5.37
C GLY A 320 -7.87 20.80 4.45
N ALA A 321 -7.55 19.94 3.50
CA ALA A 321 -8.50 19.61 2.45
C ALA A 321 -8.20 18.24 1.86
N SER A 322 -9.24 17.62 1.29
CA SER A 322 -9.12 16.38 0.53
C SER A 322 -9.07 16.63 -0.97
N ALA A 323 -9.52 17.78 -1.42
CA ALA A 323 -9.67 18.05 -2.85
C ALA A 323 -9.39 19.52 -3.19
N TYR A 324 -8.35 20.06 -2.59
CA TYR A 324 -7.94 21.43 -2.87
C TYR A 324 -6.54 21.38 -3.49
N PRO A 325 -6.39 21.82 -4.75
CA PRO A 325 -5.13 21.58 -5.46
C PRO A 325 -4.06 22.65 -5.24
N ARG A 326 -4.29 23.64 -4.39
CA ARG A 326 -3.33 24.72 -4.19
C ARG A 326 -2.71 24.68 -2.81
N ILE A 327 -1.62 25.41 -2.64
CA ILE A 327 -0.93 25.54 -1.36
C ILE A 327 -1.85 26.26 -0.36
N LEU A 328 -1.89 25.72 0.84
CA LEU A 328 -2.59 26.35 1.96
C LEU A 328 -1.61 27.29 2.68
N ASP A 329 -2.02 28.52 2.90
CA ASP A 329 -1.19 29.53 3.57
C ASP A 329 -1.39 29.40 5.09
N PHE A 330 -0.59 28.53 5.71
CA PHE A 330 -0.73 28.26 7.15
C PHE A 330 -0.40 29.49 7.99
N GLU A 331 0.46 30.37 7.51
CA GLU A 331 0.78 31.62 8.22
C GLU A 331 -0.45 32.50 8.32
N ARG A 332 -1.21 32.62 7.22
CA ARG A 332 -2.46 33.37 7.22
C ARG A 332 -3.51 32.72 8.12
N PHE A 333 -3.63 31.39 8.06
CA PHE A 333 -4.54 30.68 8.96
C PHE A 333 -4.20 30.94 10.42
N SER A 334 -2.93 30.88 10.76
CA SER A 334 -2.46 31.09 12.13
C SER A 334 -2.77 32.51 12.61
N ALA A 335 -2.52 33.51 11.74
CA ALA A 335 -2.79 34.91 12.08
C ALA A 335 -4.29 35.14 12.31
N ILE A 336 -5.13 34.53 11.47
CA ILE A 336 -6.59 34.68 11.60
C ILE A 336 -7.05 34.04 12.92
N ALA A 337 -6.54 32.83 13.24
CA ALA A 337 -6.91 32.18 14.48
C ALA A 337 -6.54 33.01 15.70
N LYS A 338 -5.33 33.57 15.71
CA LYS A 338 -4.86 34.42 16.80
C LYS A 338 -5.74 35.66 16.95
N ASP A 339 -6.12 36.28 15.84
CA ASP A 339 -6.92 37.48 15.85
C ASP A 339 -8.27 37.29 16.55
N VAL A 340 -8.87 36.12 16.43
CA VAL A 340 -10.18 35.84 17.03
C VAL A 340 -10.10 34.96 18.28
N GLY A 341 -8.90 34.62 18.74
CA GLY A 341 -8.71 33.81 19.92
C GLY A 341 -9.07 32.32 19.73
N ALA A 342 -9.03 31.87 18.50
CA ALA A 342 -9.33 30.48 18.16
C ALA A 342 -8.06 29.63 18.15
N ARG A 343 -8.25 28.33 18.33
CA ARG A 343 -7.17 27.37 18.12
C ARG A 343 -7.17 26.94 16.65
N LEU A 344 -6.03 26.47 16.18
CA LEU A 344 -5.88 26.05 14.79
C LEU A 344 -5.54 24.56 14.73
N LEU A 345 -6.38 23.81 14.02
CA LEU A 345 -6.11 22.40 13.68
C LEU A 345 -5.73 22.34 12.21
N VAL A 346 -4.57 21.78 11.92
CA VAL A 346 -4.17 21.53 10.53
C VAL A 346 -4.32 20.04 10.25
N ASP A 347 -5.28 19.71 9.39
CA ASP A 347 -5.44 18.34 8.91
C ASP A 347 -4.58 18.18 7.66
N MET A 348 -3.42 17.59 7.83
CA MET A 348 -2.45 17.47 6.74
C MET A 348 -2.45 16.10 6.09
N ALA A 349 -3.51 15.32 6.27
CA ALA A 349 -3.54 13.94 5.79
C ALA A 349 -3.18 13.82 4.31
N HIS A 350 -3.68 14.73 3.48
CA HIS A 350 -3.39 14.68 2.04
C HIS A 350 -2.02 15.23 1.65
N ILE A 351 -1.44 16.10 2.47
CA ILE A 351 -0.22 16.82 2.08
C ILE A 351 0.98 16.53 2.98
N ALA A 352 0.86 15.62 3.90
CA ALA A 352 1.94 15.36 4.87
C ALA A 352 3.28 15.05 4.19
N GLY A 353 3.23 14.33 3.20
CA GLY A 353 4.44 13.95 2.45
C GLY A 353 5.05 15.07 1.60
N UNK A 354 4.26 15.99 1.18
CA UNK A 354 4.64 17.06 0.26
C UNK A 354 4.91 18.31 1.01
N UNK A 355 4.44 18.30 2.29
CA UNK A 355 4.62 19.54 2.93
C UNK A 355 5.77 19.38 3.87
N UNK A 356 6.55 19.84 3.63
CA UNK A 356 7.67 19.84 4.51
C UNK A 356 7.26 20.51 5.71
N UNK A 357 7.50 20.15 6.57
CA UNK A 357 7.27 20.61 7.82
C UNK A 357 6.89 22.04 7.92
N UNK A 358 5.95 22.24 7.68
CA UNK A 358 5.53 23.51 7.99
C UNK A 358 5.14 23.56 9.38
N UNK A 359 5.58 23.98 9.98
CA UNK A 359 5.48 24.16 11.35
C UNK A 359 4.15 24.14 11.89
N UNK A 360 3.80 23.34 12.21
CA UNK A 360 2.67 23.37 13.01
C UNK A 360 3.13 23.43 14.39
N UNK A 361 3.10 24.32 14.83
CA UNK A 361 3.52 24.47 16.14
C UNK A 361 2.47 24.07 17.05
N UNK A 362 2.65 23.17 17.43
CA UNK A 362 1.73 22.72 18.42
C UNK A 362 2.29 23.08 19.73
N UNK A 363 1.60 23.52 20.28
CA UNK A 363 1.95 23.88 21.60
C UNK A 363 1.86 22.67 22.43
N UNK A 364 2.62 22.41 23.04
CA UNK A 364 2.67 21.43 24.04
C UNK A 364 1.62 21.54 25.06
N UNK A 365 1.10 22.44 25.11
CA UNK A 365 0.07 22.72 26.06
C UNK A 365 -1.15 21.86 25.87
N TYR A 366 -1.33 21.41 24.76
CA TYR A 366 -2.51 20.60 24.49
C TYR A 366 -2.25 19.10 24.56
N ALA A 367 -1.02 18.70 24.71
CA ALA A 367 -0.64 17.29 24.57
C ALA A 367 -1.36 16.38 25.56
N ALA A 368 -1.39 16.75 26.82
CA ALA A 368 -1.99 15.90 27.84
C ALA A 368 -3.49 15.71 27.61
N ASP A 369 -4.17 16.76 27.22
CA ASP A 369 -5.62 16.68 26.97
C ASP A 369 -5.92 15.80 25.75
N ILE A 370 -5.13 15.94 24.70
CA ILE A 370 -5.32 15.11 23.50
C ILE A 370 -5.06 13.64 23.82
N ASP A 371 -3.97 13.36 24.53
CA ASP A 371 -3.66 11.98 24.94
C ASP A 371 -4.81 11.38 25.74
N LYS A 372 -5.39 12.17 26.65
CA LYS A 372 -6.51 11.71 27.47
C LYS A 372 -7.73 11.39 26.63
N GLN A 373 -7.98 12.19 25.58
CA GLN A 373 -9.11 11.95 24.70
C GLN A 373 -8.89 10.73 23.81
N VAL A 374 -7.66 10.48 23.36
CA VAL A 374 -7.38 9.26 22.60
C VAL A 374 -7.60 8.05 23.49
N PHE A 375 -6.96 8.01 24.65
CA PHE A 375 -7.17 6.95 25.63
C PHE A 375 -7.23 7.56 27.04
N PRO A 376 -8.27 7.31 27.79
CA PRO A 376 -9.39 6.41 27.55
C PRO A 376 -10.63 7.06 26.90
N GLY A 377 -10.51 8.28 26.43
CA GLY A 377 -11.68 9.02 25.98
C GLY A 377 -12.44 8.37 24.82
N LEU A 378 -11.73 7.96 23.77
CA LEU A 378 -12.35 7.44 22.55
C LEU A 378 -11.98 6.00 22.25
N GLN A 379 -10.80 5.57 22.65
CA GLN A 379 -10.29 4.25 22.30
C GLN A 379 -9.94 3.46 23.55
N GLY A 380 -9.80 2.13 23.39
CA GLY A 380 -9.25 1.24 24.39
C GLY A 380 -7.84 0.84 23.99
N GLY A 381 -7.62 -0.47 23.83
CA GLY A 381 -6.31 -0.97 23.45
C GLY A 381 -5.89 -0.48 22.08
N PRO A 382 -4.68 0.09 21.97
CA PRO A 382 -4.19 0.52 20.65
C PRO A 382 -3.85 -0.67 19.78
N LEU A 383 -3.85 -0.46 18.48
CA LEU A 383 -3.49 -1.50 17.52
C LEU A 383 -1.96 -1.46 17.37
N MET A 384 -1.27 -2.30 18.14
CA MET A 384 0.19 -2.25 18.21
C MET A 384 0.84 -2.59 16.88
N HIS A 385 0.23 -3.48 16.11
CA HIS A 385 0.70 -3.80 14.75
C HIS A 385 0.60 -2.59 13.82
N THR A 386 -0.45 -1.79 13.96
CA THR A 386 -0.59 -0.57 13.17
C THR A 386 0.42 0.49 13.61
N ILE A 387 0.66 0.61 14.91
CA ILE A 387 1.69 1.52 15.40
C ILE A 387 3.06 1.12 14.85
N ALA A 388 3.36 -0.18 14.81
CA ALA A 388 4.61 -0.67 14.23
C ALA A 388 4.71 -0.31 12.74
N SER A 389 3.60 -0.42 11.99
CA SER A 389 3.62 -0.06 10.58
C SER A 389 3.86 1.44 10.40
N LYS A 390 3.32 2.27 11.30
CA LYS A 390 3.63 3.71 11.31
C LYS A 390 5.13 3.94 11.56
N ALA A 391 5.74 3.15 12.45
CA ALA A 391 7.18 3.28 12.72
C ALA A 391 8.00 3.04 11.45
N VAL A 392 7.65 2.02 10.68
CA VAL A 392 8.32 1.74 9.41
C VAL A 392 8.10 2.88 8.43
N CYS A 393 6.86 3.32 8.30
CA CYS A 393 6.49 4.41 7.38
C CYS A 393 7.30 5.68 7.70
N PHE A 394 7.38 6.04 8.98
CA PHE A 394 8.14 7.23 9.39
C PHE A 394 9.63 7.06 9.12
N HIS A 395 10.15 5.84 9.33
CA HIS A 395 11.55 5.58 9.00
C HIS A 395 11.84 5.79 7.51
N GLU A 396 10.96 5.26 6.66
CA GLU A 396 11.10 5.44 5.22
C GLU A 396 11.01 6.93 4.84
N ALA A 397 10.08 7.65 5.48
CA ALA A 397 9.89 9.08 5.21
C ALA A 397 11.07 9.94 5.67
N LEU A 398 11.84 9.47 6.64
CA LEU A 398 13.01 10.19 7.14
C LEU A 398 14.24 10.04 6.23
N GLN A 399 14.20 9.13 5.26
CA GLN A 399 15.33 8.91 4.36
C GLN A 399 15.38 10.00 3.28
N PRO A 400 16.59 10.37 2.82
CA PRO A 400 16.71 11.39 1.76
C PRO A 400 15.92 11.06 0.49
N ALA A 401 15.81 9.78 0.15
CA ALA A 401 15.06 9.36 -1.05
C ALA A 401 13.59 9.76 -0.98
N PHE A 402 13.04 9.94 0.22
CA PHE A 402 11.64 10.34 0.32
C PHE A 402 11.41 11.78 -0.13
N ALA A 403 12.39 12.65 0.09
CA ALA A 403 12.30 14.03 -0.44
C ALA A 403 12.28 14.03 -1.96
N ASP A 404 13.09 13.18 -2.58
CA ASP A 404 13.09 13.02 -4.05
C ASP A 404 11.74 12.48 -4.52
N TYR A 405 11.19 11.52 -3.78
CA TYR A 405 9.86 10.98 -4.09
C TYR A 405 8.80 12.08 -4.03
N GLY A 406 8.81 12.90 -2.99
CA GLY A 406 7.84 14.00 -2.86
C GLY A 406 7.94 14.98 -4.01
N ARG A 407 9.17 15.34 -4.40
CA ARG A 407 9.37 16.22 -5.55
C ARG A 407 8.84 15.60 -6.84
N GLN A 408 9.04 14.28 -7.02
CA GLN A 408 8.55 13.60 -8.20
C GLN A 408 7.03 13.53 -8.24
N VAL A 409 6.38 13.35 -7.07
CA VAL A 409 4.93 13.37 -6.99
C VAL A 409 4.39 14.71 -7.52
N VAL A 410 4.97 15.81 -7.07
CA VAL A 410 4.55 17.15 -7.48
C VAL A 410 4.86 17.38 -8.97
N ALA A 411 6.03 16.93 -9.42
CA ALA A 411 6.43 17.08 -10.83
C ALA A 411 5.48 16.29 -11.75
N ASN A 412 5.10 15.09 -11.33
CA ASN A 412 4.14 14.27 -12.11
C ASN A 412 2.77 14.96 -12.18
N ALA A 413 2.32 15.52 -11.07
CA ALA A 413 1.04 16.24 -11.06
C ALA A 413 1.10 17.46 -11.98
N ALA A 414 2.20 18.21 -11.94
CA ALA A 414 2.36 19.38 -12.82
C ALA A 414 2.37 18.96 -14.29
N ALA A 415 3.05 17.86 -14.61
CA ALA A 415 3.10 17.35 -15.99
C ALA A 415 1.71 16.94 -16.48
N MET A 416 0.92 16.28 -15.63
CA MET A 416 -0.44 15.90 -15.99
C MET A 416 -1.32 17.16 -16.19
N ALA A 417 -1.22 18.12 -15.27
CA ALA A 417 -2.00 19.35 -15.36
C ALA A 417 -1.71 20.08 -16.68
N GLU A 418 -0.44 20.20 -17.03
CA GLU A 418 -0.01 20.83 -18.27
C GLU A 418 -0.58 20.11 -19.49
N THR A 419 -0.53 18.78 -19.47
CA THR A 419 -1.06 17.97 -20.57
C THR A 419 -2.57 18.14 -20.70
N PHE A 420 -3.30 18.11 -19.57
CA PHE A 420 -4.74 18.30 -19.57
C PHE A 420 -5.10 19.68 -20.17
N GLN A 421 -4.39 20.72 -19.76
CA GLN A 421 -4.68 22.08 -20.26
C GLN A 421 -4.37 22.20 -21.74
N SER A 422 -3.28 21.59 -22.19
CA SER A 422 -2.94 21.55 -23.62
C SER A 422 -4.00 20.81 -24.45
N ALA A 423 -4.65 19.83 -23.82
CA ALA A 423 -5.73 19.07 -24.47
C ALA A 423 -7.09 19.78 -24.36
N GLY A 424 -7.13 20.97 -23.79
CA GLY A 424 -8.36 21.76 -23.69
C GLY A 424 -9.24 21.45 -22.51
N LEU A 425 -8.74 20.70 -21.52
CA LEU A 425 -9.51 20.40 -20.31
C LEU A 425 -9.39 21.54 -19.31
N LYS A 426 -10.46 21.75 -18.56
CA LYS A 426 -10.51 22.80 -17.54
C LYS A 426 -10.18 22.22 -16.18
N LEU A 427 -9.17 22.78 -15.52
CA LEU A 427 -8.79 22.38 -14.17
C LEU A 427 -9.31 23.38 -13.15
N VAL A 428 -9.85 22.88 -12.05
CA VAL A 428 -10.28 23.72 -10.95
C VAL A 428 -9.07 24.53 -10.48
N SER A 429 -9.26 25.83 -10.27
CA SER A 429 -8.25 26.82 -9.89
C SER A 429 -7.13 26.99 -10.92
N GLY A 430 -7.27 26.42 -12.10
CA GLY A 430 -6.31 26.58 -13.18
C GLY A 430 -5.05 25.76 -13.08
N GLY A 431 -5.02 24.72 -12.26
CA GLY A 431 -3.84 23.87 -12.16
C GLY A 431 -3.67 23.25 -10.80
N THR A 432 -2.41 22.95 -10.46
CA THR A 432 -2.10 22.32 -9.17
C THR A 432 -0.74 22.77 -8.67
N ASP A 433 -0.62 22.85 -7.33
CA ASP A 433 0.64 23.08 -6.64
C ASP A 433 1.10 21.84 -5.87
N ASN A 434 0.28 20.79 -5.84
CA ASN A 434 0.55 19.66 -4.98
C ASN A 434 0.39 18.33 -5.75
N HIS A 435 -0.16 17.32 -5.12
CA HIS A 435 -0.24 15.96 -5.64
C HIS A 435 -1.54 15.66 -6.37
N LEU A 436 -2.48 16.58 -6.38
CA LEU A 436 -3.81 16.30 -6.95
C LEU A 436 -4.31 17.45 -7.82
N MET A 437 -5.30 17.13 -8.63
CA MET A 437 -6.02 18.13 -9.43
C MET A 437 -7.45 17.66 -9.63
N LEU A 438 -8.33 18.60 -9.93
CA LEU A 438 -9.72 18.34 -10.27
C LEU A 438 -9.97 18.78 -11.70
N ILE A 439 -10.58 17.91 -12.48
CA ILE A 439 -10.99 18.24 -13.85
C ILE A 439 -12.47 18.61 -13.81
N ASN A 440 -12.80 19.80 -14.35
CA ASN A 440 -14.17 20.26 -14.50
C ASN A 440 -14.69 19.77 -15.87
N LEU A 441 -15.66 18.86 -15.85
CA LEU A 441 -16.17 18.22 -17.04
C LEU A 441 -17.39 18.91 -17.64
N ASP A 442 -17.90 19.97 -16.99
CA ASP A 442 -19.07 20.71 -17.47
C ASP A 442 -18.93 21.16 -18.94
N PRO A 443 -17.76 21.71 -19.35
CA PRO A 443 -17.66 22.16 -20.74
C PRO A 443 -17.89 21.07 -21.78
N PHE A 444 -17.75 19.80 -21.39
CA PHE A 444 -17.94 18.69 -22.34
C PHE A 444 -19.30 18.00 -22.16
N GLY A 445 -20.10 18.45 -21.20
CA GLY A 445 -21.38 17.83 -20.92
C GLY A 445 -21.29 16.42 -20.38
N VAL A 446 -20.15 16.07 -19.79
CA VAL A 446 -19.89 14.73 -19.23
C VAL A 446 -19.94 14.85 -17.71
N THR A 447 -20.57 13.86 -17.06
CA THR A 447 -20.61 13.82 -15.60
C THR A 447 -19.37 13.16 -15.04
N GLY A 448 -19.06 13.48 -13.78
CA GLY A 448 -17.98 12.78 -13.08
C GLY A 448 -18.24 11.29 -13.00
N LYS A 449 -19.49 10.89 -12.76
CA LYS A 449 -19.87 9.49 -12.67
C LYS A 449 -19.54 8.74 -13.97
N ASP A 450 -19.93 9.31 -15.11
CA ASP A 450 -19.70 8.64 -16.40
C ASP A 450 -18.22 8.61 -16.76
N ALA A 451 -17.50 9.71 -16.49
CA ALA A 451 -16.07 9.76 -16.78
C ALA A 451 -15.30 8.76 -15.93
N ALA A 452 -15.61 8.69 -14.63
CA ALA A 452 -14.93 7.75 -13.74
C ALA A 452 -15.19 6.31 -14.14
N ALA A 453 -16.43 6.01 -14.60
CA ALA A 453 -16.79 4.65 -15.04
C ALA A 453 -16.01 4.26 -16.30
N ALA A 454 -15.91 5.18 -17.26
CA ALA A 454 -15.17 4.91 -18.50
C ALA A 454 -13.68 4.68 -18.20
N LEU A 455 -13.10 5.49 -17.32
CA LEU A 455 -11.69 5.35 -16.95
C LEU A 455 -11.47 4.04 -16.21
N ASP A 456 -12.36 3.67 -15.30
CA ASP A 456 -12.25 2.40 -14.58
C ASP A 456 -12.26 1.22 -15.55
N ALA A 457 -13.14 1.25 -16.54
CA ALA A 457 -13.19 0.21 -17.56
C ALA A 457 -11.89 0.11 -18.36
N ALA A 458 -11.16 1.21 -18.49
CA ALA A 458 -9.86 1.24 -19.16
C ALA A 458 -8.69 0.93 -18.21
N GLY A 459 -8.97 0.67 -16.92
CA GLY A 459 -7.91 0.38 -15.95
C GLY A 459 -7.28 1.61 -15.34
N ILE A 460 -7.89 2.78 -15.47
CA ILE A 460 -7.42 4.03 -14.88
C ILE A 460 -8.37 4.39 -13.74
N VAL A 461 -7.90 4.27 -12.52
CA VAL A 461 -8.77 4.36 -11.33
C VAL A 461 -8.72 5.78 -10.78
N VAL A 462 -9.87 6.47 -10.85
CA VAL A 462 -10.04 7.82 -10.29
C VAL A 462 -11.32 7.84 -9.48
N ASN A 463 -11.65 8.97 -8.86
CA ASN A 463 -12.96 9.10 -8.23
C ASN A 463 -13.69 10.31 -8.78
N LYS A 464 -15.03 10.18 -8.90
CA LYS A 464 -15.86 11.34 -9.18
C LYS A 464 -15.76 12.28 -8.00
N ASN A 465 -15.82 13.58 -8.25
CA ASN A 465 -15.61 14.58 -7.20
C ASN A 465 -16.43 15.83 -7.50
N THR A 466 -17.15 16.30 -6.49
CA THR A 466 -17.80 17.59 -6.55
C THR A 466 -16.75 18.68 -6.83
N ILE A 467 -17.08 19.62 -7.69
CA ILE A 467 -16.24 20.79 -7.92
C ILE A 467 -16.86 21.99 -7.20
N PRO A 468 -16.09 23.05 -6.95
CA PRO A 468 -16.68 24.25 -6.31
C PRO A 468 -17.85 24.78 -7.14
N PHE A 469 -18.95 25.09 -6.45
CA PHE A 469 -20.18 25.61 -7.06
C PHE A 469 -20.82 24.63 -8.03
N ASP A 470 -20.66 23.34 -7.76
CA ASP A 470 -21.18 22.27 -8.60
C ASP A 470 -22.71 22.30 -8.60
N LYS A 471 -23.32 22.24 -9.77
CA LYS A 471 -24.77 22.22 -9.92
C LYS A 471 -25.36 20.81 -9.85
N ARG A 472 -24.49 19.78 -9.96
CA ARG A 472 -24.93 18.39 -9.89
C ARG A 472 -24.82 17.86 -8.46
N SER A 473 -25.58 16.81 -8.16
CA SER A 473 -25.56 16.20 -6.84
C SER A 473 -24.21 15.49 -6.57
N PRO A 474 -23.88 15.25 -5.29
CA PRO A 474 -22.64 14.52 -4.98
C PRO A 474 -22.62 13.09 -5.51
N PHE A 475 -23.77 12.53 -5.88
CA PHE A 475 -23.82 11.17 -6.43
C PHE A 475 -23.48 11.12 -7.91
N VAL A 476 -23.44 12.27 -8.57
CA VAL A 476 -23.18 12.40 -10.01
C VAL A 476 -21.92 13.20 -10.26
N THR A 477 -21.83 14.37 -9.73
CA THR A 477 -20.77 15.40 -9.79
C THR A 477 -20.48 15.88 -11.21
N SER A 478 -19.78 17.01 -11.28
CA SER A 478 -19.30 17.58 -12.54
C SER A 478 -17.80 17.41 -12.72
N GLY A 479 -17.15 16.69 -11.80
CA GLY A 479 -15.70 16.57 -11.84
C GLY A 479 -15.17 15.21 -11.47
N ILE A 480 -13.88 15.02 -11.74
CA ILE A 480 -13.09 13.90 -11.27
C ILE A 480 -11.84 14.42 -10.59
N ARG A 481 -11.37 13.66 -9.60
CA ARG A 481 -10.14 13.98 -8.87
C ARG A 481 -9.06 13.00 -9.29
N ILE A 482 -7.85 13.52 -9.53
CA ILE A 482 -6.70 12.75 -10.00
C ILE A 482 -5.51 13.10 -9.12
N GLY A 483 -4.79 12.09 -8.65
CA GLY A 483 -3.58 12.27 -7.86
C GLY A 483 -2.47 11.35 -8.30
N THR A 484 -1.23 11.72 -7.97
CA THR A 484 -0.05 11.06 -8.51
C THR A 484 0.81 10.24 -7.53
N PRO A 485 0.49 10.14 -6.23
CA PRO A 485 1.38 9.37 -5.34
C PRO A 485 1.56 7.91 -5.76
N ALA A 486 0.48 7.22 -6.09
CA ALA A 486 0.57 5.77 -6.36
C ALA A 486 1.41 5.47 -7.60
N ILE A 487 1.25 6.22 -8.69
CA ILE A 487 2.05 5.97 -9.88
C ILE A 487 3.51 6.35 -9.66
N THR A 488 3.77 7.36 -8.82
CA THR A 488 5.13 7.75 -8.49
C THR A 488 5.82 6.64 -7.68
N THR A 489 5.08 6.01 -6.77
CA THR A 489 5.61 4.87 -6.00
C THR A 489 6.01 3.72 -6.93
N ARG A 490 5.32 3.55 -8.05
CA ARG A 490 5.67 2.53 -9.04
C ARG A 490 6.90 2.89 -9.89
N GLY A 491 7.42 4.10 -9.74
CA GLY A 491 8.61 4.54 -10.47
C GLY A 491 8.32 5.34 -11.72
N MET A 492 7.07 5.70 -11.95
CA MET A 492 6.72 6.51 -13.14
C MET A 492 7.15 7.94 -12.95
N LYS A 493 7.53 8.58 -14.04
CA LYS A 493 7.98 9.96 -14.06
C LYS A 493 7.14 10.76 -15.05
N GLU A 494 7.57 11.98 -15.34
CA GLU A 494 6.77 12.93 -16.14
C GLU A 494 6.35 12.36 -17.50
N ALA A 495 7.23 11.61 -18.17
CA ALA A 495 6.88 11.06 -19.49
C ALA A 495 5.67 10.13 -19.41
N GLN A 496 5.68 9.23 -18.44
CA GLN A 496 4.55 8.31 -18.24
C GLN A 496 3.30 9.06 -17.78
N ALA A 497 3.48 10.05 -16.90
CA ALA A 497 2.36 10.87 -16.43
C ALA A 497 1.68 11.58 -17.60
N ARG A 498 2.46 12.15 -18.51
CA ARG A 498 1.92 12.82 -19.69
C ARG A 498 1.17 11.85 -20.59
N THR A 499 1.73 10.66 -20.79
CA THR A 499 1.08 9.63 -21.61
C THR A 499 -0.31 9.27 -21.05
N VAL A 500 -0.38 9.00 -19.75
CA VAL A 500 -1.66 8.63 -19.15
C VAL A 500 -2.62 9.81 -19.14
N ALA A 501 -2.12 11.03 -18.93
CA ALA A 501 -2.97 12.22 -18.99
C ALA A 501 -3.63 12.34 -20.37
N GLN A 502 -2.89 12.03 -21.43
CA GLN A 502 -3.47 12.07 -22.76
C GLN A 502 -4.57 11.01 -22.92
N TRP A 503 -4.34 9.81 -22.40
CA TRP A 503 -5.38 8.76 -22.41
C TRP A 503 -6.63 9.23 -21.66
N ILE A 504 -6.44 9.84 -20.50
CA ILE A 504 -7.57 10.34 -19.70
C ILE A 504 -8.33 11.41 -20.48
N ALA A 505 -7.61 12.36 -21.08
CA ALA A 505 -8.24 13.43 -21.85
C ALA A 505 -9.10 12.87 -23.00
N ASP A 506 -8.56 11.88 -23.70
CA ASP A 506 -9.29 11.25 -24.81
C ASP A 506 -10.55 10.52 -24.33
N LEU A 507 -10.45 9.81 -23.21
CA LEU A 507 -11.57 9.02 -22.70
C LEU A 507 -12.67 9.87 -22.08
N VAL A 508 -12.32 10.96 -21.39
CA VAL A 508 -13.37 11.81 -20.81
C VAL A 508 -14.16 12.55 -21.88
N ARG A 509 -13.56 12.78 -23.06
CA ARG A 509 -14.28 13.35 -24.18
C ARG A 509 -15.18 12.32 -24.88
N ASN A 510 -14.84 11.04 -24.75
CA ASN A 510 -15.50 9.93 -25.47
C ASN A 510 -15.85 8.79 -24.50
N PRO A 511 -16.64 9.07 -23.45
CA PRO A 511 -16.82 8.09 -22.37
C PRO A 511 -17.65 6.86 -22.76
N THR A 512 -18.32 6.89 -23.90
CA THR A 512 -19.13 5.76 -24.37
C THR A 512 -18.45 4.99 -25.53
N ASP A 513 -17.24 5.39 -25.90
CA ASP A 513 -16.50 4.75 -27.01
C ASP A 513 -15.84 3.47 -26.52
N THR A 514 -16.54 2.34 -26.62
CA THR A 514 -16.06 1.06 -26.09
C THR A 514 -14.80 0.57 -26.78
N GLY A 515 -14.64 0.85 -28.07
CA GLY A 515 -13.43 0.49 -28.79
C GLY A 515 -12.21 1.22 -28.28
N ARG A 516 -12.36 2.52 -28.04
CA ARG A 516 -11.29 3.34 -27.48
C ARG A 516 -10.95 2.89 -26.05
N ILE A 517 -11.96 2.57 -25.25
CA ILE A 517 -11.77 2.09 -23.87
C ILE A 517 -10.94 0.80 -23.89
N LYS A 518 -11.29 -0.16 -24.75
CA LYS A 518 -10.56 -1.43 -24.83
C LYS A 518 -9.12 -1.22 -25.30
N ALA A 519 -8.91 -0.36 -26.30
CA ALA A 519 -7.56 -0.07 -26.78
C ALA A 519 -6.72 0.56 -25.69
N THR A 520 -7.30 1.49 -24.93
CA THR A 520 -6.59 2.14 -23.82
C THR A 520 -6.28 1.12 -22.73
N GLN A 521 -7.22 0.22 -22.42
CA GLN A 521 -6.98 -0.82 -21.39
C GLN A 521 -5.74 -1.65 -21.74
N ALA A 522 -5.57 -2.03 -22.99
CA ALA A 522 -4.40 -2.79 -23.41
C ALA A 522 -3.11 -2.00 -23.17
N GLN A 523 -3.14 -0.70 -23.49
CA GLN A 523 -1.97 0.17 -23.26
C GLN A 523 -1.69 0.37 -21.77
N VAL A 524 -2.74 0.48 -20.95
CA VAL A 524 -2.61 0.61 -19.49
C VAL A 524 -1.95 -0.64 -18.93
N MET A 525 -2.39 -1.82 -19.33
CA MET A 525 -1.82 -3.08 -18.83
C MET A 525 -0.33 -3.19 -19.19
N LYS A 526 0.01 -2.78 -20.42
CA LYS A 526 1.41 -2.80 -20.86
C LYS A 526 2.26 -1.84 -20.02
N LEU A 527 1.79 -0.62 -19.81
CA LEU A 527 2.52 0.35 -18.99
C LEU A 527 2.65 -0.14 -17.55
N ALA A 528 1.56 -0.66 -16.98
CA ALA A 528 1.57 -1.16 -15.60
C ALA A 528 2.59 -2.29 -15.42
N SER A 529 2.71 -3.17 -16.40
CA SER A 529 3.66 -4.28 -16.30
C SER A 529 5.11 -3.80 -16.35
N ALA A 530 5.37 -2.67 -17.01
CA ALA A 530 6.71 -2.09 -17.07
C ALA A 530 7.10 -1.39 -15.75
N PHE A 531 6.11 -1.07 -14.92
CA PHE A 531 6.30 -0.40 -13.62
C PHE A 531 5.47 -1.13 -12.56
N PRO A 532 5.89 -2.33 -12.17
CA PRO A 532 5.07 -3.14 -11.26
C PRO A 532 4.88 -2.48 -9.90
N ALA A 533 3.74 -2.73 -9.28
CA ALA A 533 3.47 -2.25 -7.93
C ALA A 533 4.33 -3.03 -6.92
N PRO A 534 4.82 -2.38 -5.84
CA PRO A 534 5.69 -3.06 -4.87
C PRO A 534 5.00 -4.15 -4.05
#